data_bd389cbc209d28f363e54d325e873e5b
#
_entry.id   bd389cbc209d28f363e54d325e873e5b
#
_cell.length_a   1.000
_cell.length_b   1.000
_cell.length_c   1.000
_cell.angle_alpha   90.00
_cell.angle_beta   90.00
_cell.angle_gamma   90.00
#
_symmetry.space_group_name_H-M   'P 1'
#
loop_
_entity.id
_entity.type
_entity.pdbx_description
1 polymer ?
#
loop_
_entity_poly.entity_id
_entity_poly.type
_entity_poly.pdbx_seq_one_letter_code
_entity_poly.pdbx_strand_id
1 'polypeptide(L)'
;MASVFNHDSNAGWIWDITLGGRVGIFRYGTSNAVRPEGFQIDIEGSGQPRLDLEHNEDLVATDFRAGLPITYGIGRWQSKFAYYHLSSHVGDEYLVSHPGFQRINYSRDTLVLGQSYYLTADWRIYGEAGWAFYSDVSEPWEFQFGTEYSPLTKPGLGGAPFAAFNVQSRQ
;
A
#
# COMPACT_ATOMS: atom_id res chain seq x y z
N MET A 1 1.38 -1.18 10.35
CA MET A 1 0.70 -2.49 10.47
C MET A 1 -0.79 -2.25 10.41
N ALA A 2 -1.52 -3.01 9.63
CA ALA A 2 -2.97 -3.05 9.62
C ALA A 2 -3.42 -4.51 9.68
N SER A 3 -4.60 -4.76 10.24
CA SER A 3 -5.18 -6.10 10.26
C SER A 3 -6.70 -6.01 10.12
N VAL A 4 -7.27 -6.95 9.39
CA VAL A 4 -8.71 -7.04 9.13
C VAL A 4 -9.13 -8.49 9.30
N PHE A 5 -10.25 -8.70 9.99
CA PHE A 5 -10.88 -10.01 10.08
C PHE A 5 -12.06 -10.03 9.12
N ASN A 6 -12.05 -10.99 8.21
CA ASN A 6 -13.10 -11.18 7.21
C ASN A 6 -13.75 -12.55 7.43
N HIS A 7 -15.04 -12.65 7.17
CA HIS A 7 -15.75 -13.93 7.14
C HIS A 7 -16.16 -14.22 5.71
N ASP A 8 -15.61 -15.28 5.15
CA ASP A 8 -16.01 -15.82 3.85
C ASP A 8 -16.97 -17.00 4.05
N SER A 9 -18.03 -17.05 3.26
CA SER A 9 -19.05 -18.11 3.37
C SER A 9 -18.52 -19.52 3.08
N ASN A 10 -17.42 -19.64 2.35
CA ASN A 10 -16.82 -20.92 1.95
C ASN A 10 -15.53 -21.24 2.72
N ALA A 11 -14.81 -20.21 3.14
CA ALA A 11 -13.49 -20.36 3.78
C ALA A 11 -13.51 -20.03 5.30
N GLY A 12 -14.67 -19.61 5.86
CA GLY A 12 -14.76 -19.26 7.28
C GLY A 12 -14.10 -17.92 7.63
N TRP A 13 -13.51 -17.86 8.83
CA TRP A 13 -12.84 -16.65 9.31
C TRP A 13 -11.41 -16.56 8.79
N ILE A 14 -11.13 -15.47 8.10
CA ILE A 14 -9.82 -15.14 7.53
C ILE A 14 -9.25 -13.90 8.22
N TRP A 15 -7.98 -13.96 8.57
CA TRP A 15 -7.23 -12.83 9.10
C TRP A 15 -6.25 -12.29 8.06
N ASP A 16 -6.57 -11.13 7.51
CA ASP A 16 -5.69 -10.40 6.59
C ASP A 16 -4.80 -9.43 7.37
N ILE A 17 -3.50 -9.57 7.24
CA ILE A 17 -2.49 -8.76 7.92
C ILE A 17 -1.69 -7.98 6.87
N THR A 18 -1.35 -6.74 7.16
CA THR A 18 -0.38 -5.97 6.37
C THR A 18 0.76 -5.52 7.26
N LEU A 19 1.96 -5.97 6.93
CA LEU A 19 3.22 -5.57 7.55
C LEU A 19 4.09 -4.92 6.49
N GLY A 20 4.61 -3.73 6.76
CA GLY A 20 5.48 -3.08 5.79
C GLY A 20 6.17 -1.84 6.35
N GLY A 21 7.06 -1.31 5.55
CA GLY A 21 7.82 -0.12 5.88
C GLY A 21 8.36 0.59 4.64
N ARG A 22 8.82 1.82 4.88
CA ARG A 22 9.45 2.67 3.88
C ARG A 22 10.67 3.35 4.50
N VAL A 23 11.77 3.38 3.76
CA VAL A 23 13.05 3.96 4.17
C VAL A 23 13.52 4.94 3.11
N GLY A 24 13.83 6.18 3.52
CA GLY A 24 14.45 7.18 2.66
C GLY A 24 15.91 6.84 2.41
N ILE A 25 16.32 6.78 1.12
CA ILE A 25 17.70 6.52 0.72
C ILE A 25 18.40 7.82 0.34
N PHE A 26 17.69 8.72 -0.30
CA PHE A 26 18.25 9.98 -0.76
C PHE A 26 17.22 11.10 -0.62
N ARG A 27 17.70 12.27 -0.19
CA ARG A 27 16.88 13.47 -0.11
C ARG A 27 17.70 14.71 -0.45
N TYR A 28 17.11 15.58 -1.27
CA TYR A 28 17.63 16.89 -1.59
C TYR A 28 16.50 17.92 -1.51
N GLY A 29 16.65 18.92 -0.65
CA GLY A 29 15.61 19.94 -0.47
C GLY A 29 15.76 20.71 0.85
N THR A 30 14.67 21.36 1.26
CA THR A 30 14.66 22.17 2.48
C THR A 30 14.79 21.31 3.74
N SER A 31 15.52 21.81 4.73
CA SER A 31 15.63 21.22 6.07
C SER A 31 14.66 21.89 7.03
N ASN A 32 14.26 21.15 8.08
CA ASN A 32 13.47 21.65 9.22
C ASN A 32 12.09 22.26 8.88
N ALA A 33 11.56 22.02 7.68
CA ALA A 33 10.22 22.42 7.33
C ALA A 33 9.20 21.34 7.71
N VAL A 34 8.02 21.73 8.18
CA VAL A 34 6.90 20.80 8.44
C VAL A 34 6.47 20.10 7.16
N ARG A 35 6.55 20.80 6.02
CA ARG A 35 6.40 20.27 4.67
C ARG A 35 7.67 20.57 3.90
N PRO A 36 8.60 19.63 3.90
CA PRO A 36 9.84 19.84 3.18
C PRO A 36 9.59 19.87 1.68
N GLU A 37 10.16 20.88 1.04
CA GLU A 37 10.21 20.97 -0.41
C GLU A 37 11.43 20.23 -0.95
N GLY A 38 11.34 19.74 -2.16
CA GLY A 38 12.43 19.09 -2.84
C GLY A 38 12.15 17.66 -3.24
N PHE A 39 13.20 16.90 -3.45
CA PHE A 39 13.19 15.57 -4.04
C PHE A 39 13.60 14.51 -3.02
N GLN A 40 12.94 13.36 -3.06
CA GLN A 40 13.27 12.22 -2.20
C GLN A 40 13.11 10.91 -2.96
N ILE A 41 14.04 9.98 -2.73
CA ILE A 41 13.97 8.59 -3.18
C ILE A 41 13.87 7.70 -1.96
N ASP A 42 12.93 6.75 -1.97
CA ASP A 42 12.75 5.78 -0.92
C ASP A 42 12.76 4.35 -1.48
N ILE A 43 12.97 3.39 -0.60
CA ILE A 43 12.63 1.99 -0.81
C ILE A 43 11.44 1.66 0.09
N GLU A 44 10.47 0.94 -0.42
CA GLU A 44 9.35 0.43 0.36
C GLU A 44 9.17 -1.06 0.14
N GLY A 45 8.63 -1.74 1.17
CA GLY A 45 8.29 -3.15 1.09
C GLY A 45 7.19 -3.51 2.05
N SER A 46 6.36 -4.49 1.66
CA SER A 46 5.31 -5.04 2.52
C SER A 46 5.07 -6.51 2.23
N GLY A 47 4.65 -7.23 3.27
CA GLY A 47 4.07 -8.55 3.19
C GLY A 47 2.62 -8.50 3.68
N GLN A 48 1.75 -9.24 3.02
CA GLN A 48 0.31 -9.27 3.30
C GLN A 48 -0.15 -10.72 3.45
N PRO A 49 0.20 -11.39 4.57
CA PRO A 49 -0.24 -12.74 4.85
C PRO A 49 -1.74 -12.78 5.14
N ARG A 50 -2.37 -13.82 4.62
CA ARG A 50 -3.76 -14.22 4.84
C ARG A 50 -3.77 -15.55 5.58
N LEU A 51 -4.35 -15.56 6.77
CA LEU A 51 -4.38 -16.71 7.67
C LEU A 51 -5.79 -17.24 7.83
N ASP A 52 -5.94 -18.56 7.80
CA ASP A 52 -7.18 -19.26 8.09
C ASP A 52 -7.29 -19.51 9.60
N LEU A 53 -8.23 -18.83 10.26
CA LEU A 53 -8.41 -18.94 11.71
C LEU A 53 -9.12 -20.22 12.15
N GLU A 54 -9.76 -20.94 11.24
CA GLU A 54 -10.45 -22.20 11.56
C GLU A 54 -9.50 -23.41 11.51
N HIS A 55 -8.36 -23.25 10.85
CA HIS A 55 -7.36 -24.30 10.67
C HIS A 55 -5.99 -23.90 11.22
N ASN A 56 -5.91 -23.63 12.53
CA ASN A 56 -4.67 -23.30 13.26
C ASN A 56 -3.86 -22.13 12.72
N GLU A 57 -4.53 -21.13 12.15
CA GLU A 57 -3.88 -19.96 11.54
C GLU A 57 -2.98 -20.35 10.34
N ASP A 58 -3.36 -21.39 9.61
CA ASP A 58 -2.63 -21.85 8.44
C ASP A 58 -2.53 -20.72 7.39
N LEU A 59 -1.37 -20.63 6.76
CA LEU A 59 -1.12 -19.63 5.74
C LEU A 59 -1.84 -20.00 4.43
N VAL A 60 -2.89 -19.24 4.08
CA VAL A 60 -3.62 -19.40 2.82
C VAL A 60 -2.83 -18.83 1.65
N ALA A 61 -2.37 -17.59 1.79
CA ALA A 61 -1.60 -16.89 0.77
C ALA A 61 -0.82 -15.71 1.38
N THR A 62 0.18 -15.23 0.67
CA THR A 62 0.91 -14.01 1.03
C THR A 62 1.22 -13.21 -0.22
N ASP A 63 0.86 -11.93 -0.22
CA ASP A 63 1.31 -10.97 -1.20
C ASP A 63 2.57 -10.27 -0.70
N PHE A 64 3.60 -10.20 -1.54
CA PHE A 64 4.81 -9.41 -1.30
C PHE A 64 4.87 -8.25 -2.28
N ARG A 65 5.09 -7.06 -1.75
CA ARG A 65 5.28 -5.85 -2.56
C ARG A 65 6.61 -5.20 -2.22
N ALA A 66 7.39 -4.89 -3.26
CA ALA A 66 8.60 -4.10 -3.15
C ALA A 66 8.51 -2.91 -4.12
N GLY A 67 8.94 -1.73 -3.71
CA GLY A 67 8.78 -0.52 -4.51
C GLY A 67 9.90 0.49 -4.33
N LEU A 68 10.03 1.35 -5.35
CA LEU A 68 10.97 2.46 -5.40
C LEU A 68 10.21 3.76 -5.72
N PRO A 69 9.64 4.44 -4.73
CA PRO A 69 9.00 5.72 -4.95
C PRO A 69 9.99 6.88 -4.98
N ILE A 70 9.76 7.76 -5.94
CA ILE A 70 10.44 9.05 -6.11
C ILE A 70 9.39 10.12 -5.90
N THR A 71 9.62 11.04 -4.98
CA THR A 71 8.67 12.11 -4.65
C THR A 71 9.32 13.48 -4.80
N TYR A 72 8.52 14.44 -5.24
CA TYR A 72 8.89 15.84 -5.33
C TYR A 72 7.80 16.71 -4.73
N GLY A 73 8.17 17.58 -3.81
CA GLY A 73 7.26 18.52 -3.15
C GLY A 73 7.66 19.98 -3.38
N ILE A 74 6.67 20.82 -3.66
CA ILE A 74 6.83 22.28 -3.73
C ILE A 74 5.53 22.97 -3.29
N GLY A 75 5.62 23.87 -2.29
CA GLY A 75 4.48 24.57 -1.73
C GLY A 75 3.41 23.60 -1.23
N ARG A 76 2.23 23.63 -1.86
CA ARG A 76 1.10 22.75 -1.54
C ARG A 76 1.02 21.49 -2.41
N TRP A 77 1.87 21.38 -3.42
CA TRP A 77 1.88 20.26 -4.38
C TRP A 77 2.90 19.22 -4.00
N GLN A 78 2.52 17.94 -4.18
CA GLN A 78 3.43 16.80 -4.11
C GLN A 78 3.15 15.88 -5.29
N SER A 79 4.21 15.51 -5.99
CA SER A 79 4.19 14.57 -7.10
C SER A 79 4.91 13.30 -6.70
N LYS A 80 4.42 12.16 -7.18
CA LYS A 80 5.04 10.85 -7.00
C LYS A 80 5.19 10.18 -8.36
N PHE A 81 6.36 9.64 -8.61
CA PHE A 81 6.60 8.61 -9.59
C PHE A 81 7.14 7.38 -8.87
N ALA A 82 6.56 6.22 -9.09
CA ALA A 82 7.02 5.02 -8.43
C ALA A 82 7.01 3.82 -9.36
N TYR A 83 7.91 2.90 -9.11
CA TYR A 83 7.84 1.53 -9.57
C TYR A 83 7.52 0.63 -8.38
N TYR A 84 6.69 -0.39 -8.59
CA TYR A 84 6.57 -1.48 -7.64
C TYR A 84 6.43 -2.84 -8.35
N HIS A 85 6.97 -3.85 -7.70
CA HIS A 85 6.72 -5.26 -7.98
C HIS A 85 5.80 -5.83 -6.91
N LEU A 86 4.80 -6.58 -7.36
CA LEU A 86 3.89 -7.35 -6.50
C LEU A 86 3.95 -8.81 -6.94
N SER A 87 4.11 -9.74 -5.98
CA SER A 87 3.99 -11.17 -6.22
C SER A 87 3.12 -11.80 -5.15
N SER A 88 2.25 -12.74 -5.55
CA SER A 88 1.36 -13.46 -4.67
C SER A 88 1.75 -14.94 -4.62
N HIS A 89 1.84 -15.48 -3.42
CA HIS A 89 2.22 -16.87 -3.18
C HIS A 89 1.17 -17.57 -2.34
N VAL A 90 0.75 -18.74 -2.79
CA VAL A 90 -0.15 -19.62 -2.01
C VAL A 90 0.67 -20.29 -0.91
N GLY A 91 0.10 -20.41 0.29
CA GLY A 91 0.72 -21.09 1.43
C GLY A 91 0.87 -22.59 1.19
N ASP A 92 1.96 -23.15 1.70
CA ASP A 92 2.23 -24.61 1.54
C ASP A 92 1.20 -25.44 2.30
N GLU A 93 0.76 -24.99 3.47
CA GLU A 93 -0.27 -25.64 4.28
C GLU A 93 -1.60 -25.72 3.51
N TYR A 94 -1.96 -24.64 2.82
CA TYR A 94 -3.15 -24.61 1.99
C TYR A 94 -3.06 -25.60 0.82
N LEU A 95 -1.90 -25.71 0.17
CA LEU A 95 -1.70 -26.64 -0.93
C LEU A 95 -1.76 -28.11 -0.47
N VAL A 96 -1.24 -28.40 0.73
CA VAL A 96 -1.28 -29.75 1.29
C VAL A 96 -2.71 -30.17 1.65
N SER A 97 -3.49 -29.24 2.22
CA SER A 97 -4.90 -29.51 2.61
C SER A 97 -5.88 -29.51 1.44
N HIS A 98 -5.49 -28.95 0.28
CA HIS A 98 -6.33 -28.86 -0.92
C HIS A 98 -5.65 -29.54 -2.13
N PRO A 99 -5.48 -30.89 -2.12
CA PRO A 99 -4.87 -31.63 -3.22
C PRO A 99 -5.72 -31.49 -4.48
N GLY A 100 -5.27 -30.82 -5.48
CA GLY A 100 -6.02 -30.46 -6.70
C GLY A 100 -6.19 -28.99 -6.94
N PHE A 101 -5.82 -28.16 -5.98
CA PHE A 101 -5.76 -26.71 -6.18
C PHE A 101 -4.67 -26.37 -7.21
N GLN A 102 -5.07 -25.70 -8.29
CA GLN A 102 -4.14 -25.24 -9.31
C GLN A 102 -3.55 -23.90 -8.87
N ARG A 103 -2.27 -23.89 -8.55
CA ARG A 103 -1.54 -22.68 -8.21
C ARG A 103 -1.52 -21.72 -9.40
N ILE A 104 -2.08 -20.54 -9.20
CA ILE A 104 -1.91 -19.41 -10.10
C ILE A 104 -0.78 -18.54 -9.54
N ASN A 105 0.32 -18.47 -10.27
CA ASN A 105 1.34 -17.47 -9.94
C ASN A 105 0.81 -16.11 -10.36
N TYR A 106 0.72 -15.19 -9.43
CA TYR A 106 0.37 -13.82 -9.70
C TYR A 106 1.59 -12.93 -9.50
N SER A 107 1.97 -12.23 -10.55
CA SER A 107 3.05 -11.25 -10.51
C SER A 107 2.66 -10.02 -11.32
N ARG A 108 3.09 -8.84 -10.85
CA ARG A 108 2.74 -7.57 -11.46
C ARG A 108 3.86 -6.56 -11.27
N ASP A 109 4.27 -5.91 -12.36
CA ASP A 109 5.22 -4.82 -12.38
C ASP A 109 4.53 -3.54 -12.85
N THR A 110 4.50 -2.51 -12.00
CA THR A 110 3.67 -1.33 -12.23
C THR A 110 4.46 -0.04 -12.07
N LEU A 111 4.24 0.89 -12.99
CA LEU A 111 4.63 2.29 -12.86
C LEU A 111 3.43 3.10 -12.34
N VAL A 112 3.67 3.97 -11.38
CA VAL A 112 2.64 4.79 -10.74
C VAL A 112 2.99 6.26 -10.88
N LEU A 113 2.01 7.06 -11.30
CA LEU A 113 2.05 8.52 -11.25
C LEU A 113 1.01 8.99 -10.23
N GLY A 114 1.45 9.82 -9.28
CA GLY A 114 0.59 10.35 -8.25
C GLY A 114 0.74 11.86 -8.10
N GLN A 115 -0.38 12.50 -7.75
CA GLN A 115 -0.43 13.91 -7.40
C GLN A 115 -1.20 14.09 -6.11
N SER A 116 -0.73 14.98 -5.25
CA SER A 116 -1.50 15.41 -4.11
C SER A 116 -1.42 16.92 -3.90
N TYR A 117 -2.45 17.46 -3.29
CA TYR A 117 -2.58 18.86 -3.01
C TYR A 117 -3.13 19.12 -1.62
N TYR A 118 -2.48 20.02 -0.89
CA TYR A 118 -2.92 20.46 0.43
C TYR A 118 -3.93 21.60 0.29
N LEU A 119 -5.21 21.29 0.52
CA LEU A 119 -6.29 22.30 0.55
C LEU A 119 -6.07 23.31 1.68
N THR A 120 -5.68 22.80 2.84
CA THR A 120 -5.29 23.58 4.02
C THR A 120 -3.97 23.08 4.59
N ALA A 121 -3.57 23.58 5.75
CA ALA A 121 -2.42 23.05 6.48
C ALA A 121 -2.58 21.57 6.85
N ASP A 122 -3.79 21.13 7.14
CA ASP A 122 -4.08 19.82 7.73
C ASP A 122 -4.84 18.89 6.79
N TRP A 123 -5.36 19.41 5.66
CA TRP A 123 -6.18 18.65 4.76
C TRP A 123 -5.53 18.45 3.39
N ARG A 124 -5.38 17.21 2.99
CA ARG A 124 -4.77 16.80 1.71
C ARG A 124 -5.76 15.98 0.89
N ILE A 125 -5.80 16.22 -0.41
CA ILE A 125 -6.43 15.35 -1.40
C ILE A 125 -5.34 14.73 -2.28
N TYR A 126 -5.58 13.55 -2.82
CA TYR A 126 -4.62 12.89 -3.70
C TYR A 126 -5.31 11.99 -4.72
N GLY A 127 -4.60 11.75 -5.82
CA GLY A 127 -4.96 10.78 -6.83
C GLY A 127 -3.71 10.16 -7.45
N GLU A 128 -3.79 8.87 -7.79
CA GLU A 128 -2.73 8.10 -8.40
C GLU A 128 -3.31 7.24 -9.52
N ALA A 129 -2.53 7.10 -10.59
CA ALA A 129 -2.78 6.17 -11.66
C ALA A 129 -1.58 5.25 -11.81
N GLY A 130 -1.81 3.96 -11.77
CA GLY A 130 -0.81 2.93 -12.01
C GLY A 130 -1.07 2.21 -13.34
N TRP A 131 0.00 1.91 -14.04
CA TRP A 131 -0.02 1.12 -15.26
C TRP A 131 0.97 -0.04 -15.15
N ALA A 132 0.45 -1.26 -15.17
CA ALA A 132 1.27 -2.46 -15.20
C ALA A 132 1.77 -2.69 -16.63
N PHE A 133 3.09 -2.67 -16.79
CA PHE A 133 3.73 -3.07 -18.03
C PHE A 133 3.95 -4.59 -18.10
N TYR A 134 3.82 -5.28 -16.96
CA TYR A 134 3.75 -6.72 -16.84
C TYR A 134 2.68 -7.11 -15.81
N SER A 135 1.83 -8.07 -16.14
CA SER A 135 0.85 -8.67 -15.24
C SER A 135 0.43 -10.05 -15.77
N ASP A 136 0.39 -11.05 -14.88
CA ASP A 136 0.00 -12.42 -15.26
C ASP A 136 -1.52 -12.59 -15.42
N VAL A 137 -2.33 -11.90 -14.62
CA VAL A 137 -3.77 -12.16 -14.53
C VAL A 137 -4.62 -10.90 -14.64
N SER A 138 -4.23 -9.80 -14.02
CA SER A 138 -5.06 -8.60 -13.93
C SER A 138 -4.86 -7.64 -15.11
N GLU A 139 -5.88 -6.83 -15.40
CA GLU A 139 -5.79 -5.75 -16.37
C GLU A 139 -4.74 -4.70 -15.94
N PRO A 140 -4.15 -3.94 -16.90
CA PRO A 140 -2.99 -3.11 -16.62
C PRO A 140 -3.26 -1.89 -15.73
N TRP A 141 -4.47 -1.36 -15.73
CA TRP A 141 -4.75 -0.10 -15.06
C TRP A 141 -5.20 -0.27 -13.61
N GLU A 142 -4.70 0.61 -12.77
CA GLU A 142 -5.19 0.81 -11.41
C GLU A 142 -5.28 2.30 -11.09
N PHE A 143 -6.25 2.66 -10.27
CA PHE A 143 -6.48 4.02 -9.83
C PHE A 143 -6.68 4.05 -8.33
N GLN A 144 -6.11 5.07 -7.69
CA GLN A 144 -6.30 5.32 -6.27
C GLN A 144 -6.55 6.80 -6.07
N PHE A 145 -7.51 7.15 -5.23
CA PHE A 145 -7.75 8.52 -4.83
C PHE A 145 -8.29 8.59 -3.42
N GLY A 146 -8.06 9.71 -2.77
CA GLY A 146 -8.50 9.87 -1.41
C GLY A 146 -8.27 11.25 -0.85
N THR A 147 -8.59 11.35 0.42
CA THR A 147 -8.41 12.56 1.21
C THR A 147 -7.94 12.20 2.61
N GLU A 148 -7.16 13.07 3.21
CA GLU A 148 -6.57 12.87 4.52
C GLU A 148 -6.64 14.17 5.32
N TYR A 149 -7.11 14.07 6.54
CA TYR A 149 -7.03 15.11 7.56
C TYR A 149 -6.01 14.70 8.60
N SER A 150 -4.91 15.44 8.69
CA SER A 150 -3.79 15.17 9.61
C SER A 150 -3.25 16.50 10.15
N PRO A 151 -3.71 16.95 11.33
CA PRO A 151 -3.30 18.21 11.90
C PRO A 151 -1.80 18.26 12.18
N LEU A 152 -1.18 19.39 11.85
CA LEU A 152 0.23 19.65 12.10
C LEU A 152 0.56 19.94 13.58
N THR A 153 -0.44 20.08 14.43
CA THR A 153 -0.26 20.26 15.86
C THR A 153 0.44 19.06 16.47
N LYS A 154 1.52 19.31 17.19
CA LYS A 154 2.22 18.25 17.94
C LYS A 154 1.20 17.55 18.83
N PRO A 155 1.12 16.22 18.80
CA PRO A 155 0.24 15.50 19.69
C PRO A 155 0.68 15.78 21.12
N GLY A 156 -0.21 16.36 21.91
CA GLY A 156 -0.07 16.41 23.35
C GLY A 156 -0.50 15.07 23.97
N LEU A 157 -0.62 15.01 25.28
CA LEU A 157 -1.15 13.83 26.00
C LEU A 157 -2.55 13.41 25.51
N GLY A 158 -3.29 14.30 24.82
CA GLY A 158 -4.61 14.03 24.24
C GLY A 158 -4.60 13.45 22.81
N GLY A 159 -3.43 13.34 22.18
CA GLY A 159 -3.32 12.91 20.77
C GLY A 159 -3.81 13.99 19.78
N ALA A 160 -3.60 13.74 18.49
CA ALA A 160 -4.16 14.54 17.39
C ALA A 160 -5.20 13.71 16.63
N PRO A 161 -6.37 14.29 16.27
CA PRO A 161 -7.36 13.58 15.46
C PRO A 161 -6.77 13.30 14.07
N PHE A 162 -6.98 12.09 13.57
CA PHE A 162 -6.61 11.68 12.22
C PHE A 162 -7.81 11.05 11.52
N ALA A 163 -8.05 11.43 10.28
CA ALA A 163 -9.08 10.82 9.45
C ALA A 163 -8.57 10.68 8.02
N ALA A 164 -8.81 9.52 7.41
CA ALA A 164 -8.46 9.28 6.02
C ALA A 164 -9.57 8.51 5.32
N PHE A 165 -9.79 8.83 4.06
CA PHE A 165 -10.66 8.10 3.15
C PHE A 165 -9.87 7.76 1.90
N ASN A 166 -9.94 6.51 1.48
CA ASN A 166 -9.22 6.00 0.32
C ASN A 166 -10.13 5.09 -0.50
N VAL A 167 -10.08 5.25 -1.82
CA VAL A 167 -10.72 4.37 -2.79
C VAL A 167 -9.65 3.87 -3.74
N GLN A 168 -9.61 2.57 -3.95
CA GLN A 168 -8.76 1.92 -4.93
C GLN A 168 -9.61 1.11 -5.89
N SER A 169 -9.31 1.22 -7.19
CA SER A 169 -9.91 0.42 -8.25
C SER A 169 -8.80 -0.23 -9.05
N ARG A 170 -8.90 -1.52 -9.27
CA ARG A 170 -8.07 -2.32 -10.17
C ARG A 170 -8.99 -3.11 -11.07
N GLN A 171 -8.69 -3.12 -12.35
CA GLN A 171 -9.38 -3.94 -13.36
C GLN A 171 -8.69 -5.29 -13.48
#